data_d8578525b748a122437c55f0abaa4ca1
#
_entry.id   d8578525b748a122437c55f0abaa4ca1
#
_cell.length_a   1.000
_cell.length_b   1.000
_cell.length_c   1.000
_cell.angle_alpha   90.00
_cell.angle_beta   90.00
_cell.angle_gamma   90.00
#
_symmetry.space_group_name_H-M   'P 1'
#
loop_
_entity.id
_entity.type
_entity.pdbx_description
1 polymer ?
#
loop_
_entity_poly.entity_id
_entity_poly.type
_entity_poly.pdbx_seq_one_letter_code
_entity_poly.pdbx_strand_id
1 'polypeptide(L)' 'IYDYPSDGNLVIYKGKYYKEDETLYLCIRDSGQPLYTKLANVVDNYVTKV' A
#
# COMPACT_ATOMS: atom_id res chain seq x y z
N ILE A 1 -7.91 6.69 -5.99
CA ILE A 1 -7.69 5.36 -5.34
C ILE A 1 -7.08 4.42 -6.36
N TYR A 2 -6.04 3.74 -5.98
CA TYR A 2 -5.34 2.79 -6.84
C TYR A 2 -5.56 1.37 -6.33
N ASP A 3 -5.77 0.43 -7.25
CA ASP A 3 -5.85 -0.98 -6.88
C ASP A 3 -4.43 -1.52 -6.65
N TYR A 4 -4.22 -2.14 -5.51
CA TYR A 4 -2.94 -2.74 -5.20
C TYR A 4 -2.89 -4.15 -5.79
N PRO A 5 -1.84 -4.50 -6.56
CA PRO A 5 -1.78 -5.82 -7.20
C PRO A 5 -1.55 -6.94 -6.19
N SER A 6 -2.06 -8.12 -6.50
CA SER A 6 -1.97 -9.27 -5.59
C SER A 6 -0.53 -9.73 -5.33
N ASP A 7 0.36 -9.51 -6.29
CA ASP A 7 1.77 -9.87 -6.14
C ASP A 7 2.62 -8.78 -5.49
N GLY A 8 2.02 -7.64 -5.15
CA GLY A 8 2.72 -6.52 -4.52
C GLY A 8 3.69 -5.78 -5.43
N ASN A 9 3.62 -6.01 -6.73
CA ASN A 9 4.53 -5.38 -7.69
C ASN A 9 4.10 -3.95 -7.99
N LEU A 10 4.22 -3.08 -7.00
CA LEU A 10 3.85 -1.68 -7.14
C LEU A 10 4.65 -0.83 -6.15
N VAL A 11 5.26 0.23 -6.66
CA VAL A 11 5.84 1.29 -5.82
C VAL A 11 4.70 2.15 -5.31
N ILE A 12 4.64 2.41 -4.02
CA ILE A 12 3.59 3.26 -3.44
C ILE A 12 4.18 4.58 -2.96
N TYR A 13 3.33 5.61 -2.99
CA TYR A 13 3.75 7.00 -2.72
C TYR A 13 2.93 7.59 -1.58
N LYS A 14 3.60 8.30 -0.70
CA LYS A 14 2.98 8.98 0.43
C LYS A 14 1.83 9.87 -0.03
N GLY A 15 0.72 9.80 0.68
CA GLY A 15 -0.47 10.61 0.40
C GLY A 15 -1.44 9.99 -0.59
N LYS A 16 -1.07 8.87 -1.22
CA LYS A 16 -1.96 8.16 -2.14
C LYS A 16 -2.72 7.08 -1.41
N TYR A 17 -3.91 6.76 -1.94
CA TYR A 17 -4.79 5.74 -1.38
C TYR A 17 -4.72 4.48 -2.23
N TYR A 18 -4.58 3.34 -1.58
CA TYR A 18 -4.48 2.02 -2.23
C TYR A 18 -5.51 1.08 -1.63
N LYS A 19 -6.15 0.30 -2.50
CA LYS A 19 -7.18 -0.65 -2.10
C LYS A 19 -6.65 -2.06 -2.28
N GLU A 20 -6.83 -2.88 -1.26
CA GLU A 20 -6.47 -4.30 -1.28
C GLU A 20 -7.48 -5.09 -0.46
N ASP A 21 -8.05 -6.15 -1.06
CA ASP A 21 -8.97 -7.06 -0.37
C ASP A 21 -10.11 -6.31 0.36
N GLU A 22 -10.77 -5.38 -0.32
CA GLU A 22 -11.86 -4.57 0.22
C GLU A 22 -11.44 -3.60 1.33
N THR A 23 -10.15 -3.47 1.60
CA THR A 23 -9.63 -2.54 2.61
C THR A 23 -8.93 -1.38 1.92
N LEU A 24 -9.22 -0.16 2.37
CA LEU A 24 -8.60 1.06 1.87
C LEU A 24 -7.45 1.44 2.80
N TYR A 25 -6.29 1.71 2.20
CA TYR A 25 -5.09 2.13 2.93
C TYR A 25 -4.61 3.48 2.43
N LEU A 26 -4.12 4.29 3.36
CA LEU A 26 -3.41 5.53 3.04
C LEU A 26 -1.91 5.26 3.15
N CYS A 27 -1.17 5.56 2.10
CA CYS A 27 0.29 5.46 2.14
C CYS A 27 0.86 6.59 2.97
N ILE A 28 1.66 6.26 3.97
CA ILE A 28 2.27 7.22 4.89
C ILE A 28 3.77 7.42 4.65
N ARG A 29 4.35 6.65 3.74
CA ARG A 29 5.76 6.74 3.40
C ARG A 29 5.99 6.16 2.01
N ASP A 30 6.80 6.84 1.18
CA ASP A 30 7.19 6.31 -0.12
C ASP A 30 7.92 4.99 0.06
N SER A 31 7.56 3.97 -0.72
CA SER A 31 8.21 2.67 -0.62
C SER A 31 9.58 2.65 -1.31
N GLY A 32 9.78 3.50 -2.31
CA GLY A 32 11.02 3.56 -3.06
C GLY A 32 11.25 2.40 -4.01
N GLN A 33 10.58 1.29 -3.78
CA GLN A 33 10.66 0.08 -4.60
C GLN A 33 9.37 -0.71 -4.44
N PRO A 34 9.07 -1.66 -5.33
CA PRO A 34 7.90 -2.52 -5.16
C PRO A 34 7.98 -3.29 -3.84
N LEU A 35 6.86 -3.39 -3.14
CA LEU A 35 6.84 -4.02 -1.81
C LEU A 35 6.87 -5.55 -1.87
N TYR A 36 6.26 -6.13 -2.91
CA TYR A 36 6.13 -7.58 -3.08
C TYR A 36 5.54 -8.30 -1.87
N THR A 37 4.64 -7.63 -1.18
CA THR A 37 3.93 -8.18 -0.03
C THR A 37 2.56 -7.55 0.06
N LYS A 38 1.68 -8.11 0.89
CA LYS A 38 0.37 -7.51 1.12
C LYS A 38 0.50 -6.23 1.94
N LEU A 39 -0.38 -5.26 1.67
CA LEU A 39 -0.41 -4.02 2.44
C LEU A 39 -0.70 -4.27 3.92
N ALA A 40 -1.49 -5.30 4.23
CA ALA A 40 -1.75 -5.69 5.62
C ALA A 40 -0.48 -6.01 6.40
N ASN A 41 0.59 -6.41 5.72
CA ASN A 41 1.87 -6.74 6.35
C ASN A 41 2.75 -5.51 6.60
N VAL A 42 2.37 -4.34 6.09
CA VAL A 42 3.16 -3.11 6.22
C VAL A 42 2.38 -1.98 6.87
N VAL A 43 1.34 -2.33 7.62
CA VAL A 43 0.56 -1.35 8.39
C VAL A 43 1.46 -0.73 9.46
N ASP A 44 1.35 0.60 9.60
CA ASP A 44 2.17 1.44 10.49
C ASP A 44 3.64 1.55 10.06
N ASN A 45 4.01 0.91 8.96
CA ASN A 45 5.33 1.04 8.35
C ASN A 45 5.25 1.89 7.08
N TYR A 46 4.46 1.44 6.11
CA TYR A 46 4.26 2.16 4.84
C TYR A 46 2.85 2.67 4.65
N VAL A 47 1.86 2.05 5.28
CA VAL A 47 0.45 2.40 5.13
C VAL A 47 -0.25 2.41 6.48
N THR A 48 -1.42 3.07 6.51
CA THR A 48 -2.35 2.98 7.63
C THR A 48 -3.73 2.67 7.07
N LYS A 49 -4.55 1.97 7.84
CA LYS A 49 -5.93 1.73 7.44
C LYS A 49 -6.74 3.01 7.55
N VAL A 50 -7.58 3.22 6.55
CA VAL A 50 -8.49 4.37 6.54
C VAL A 50 -9.77 4.06 7.30
#